data_5b4dddf50d3eb9d7841ae31d4063d556
#
_entry.id   5b4dddf50d3eb9d7841ae31d4063d556
#
_cell.length_a   1.000
_cell.length_b   1.000
_cell.length_c   1.000
_cell.angle_alpha   90.00
_cell.angle_beta   90.00
_cell.angle_gamma   90.00
#
_symmetry.space_group_name_H-M   'P 1'
#
loop_
_entity.id
_entity.type
_entity.pdbx_description
1 polymer ?
#
loop_
_entity_poly.entity_id
_entity_poly.type
_entity_poly.pdbx_seq_one_letter_code
_entity_poly.pdbx_strand_id
1 'polypeptide(L)'
;MSTTLLKKETLERKWYVIDAAGKPLGRTAVVAANILRGKHKVDFTPNVDCGDYVIIINTDKAILTGKKLEQKSYYRVSGWIGGLKETKARIMMEKRSDYAVELAVKGMLPKNTLGKHAMTRLHLYKGAEHNHAAQKPEAWTL
;
A
#
# COMPACT_ATOMS: atom_id res chain seq x y z
N MET A 1 -11.52 36.28 1.93
CA MET A 1 -10.85 35.07 1.41
C MET A 1 -11.63 33.84 1.86
N SER A 2 -12.05 32.98 0.95
CA SER A 2 -12.72 31.72 1.29
C SER A 2 -11.69 30.59 1.22
N THR A 3 -11.60 29.79 2.27
CA THR A 3 -10.78 28.58 2.28
C THR A 3 -11.58 27.44 1.67
N THR A 4 -11.05 26.79 0.62
CA THR A 4 -11.70 25.63 0.02
C THR A 4 -11.42 24.42 0.92
N LEU A 5 -12.47 23.89 1.56
CA LEU A 5 -12.40 22.65 2.32
C LEU A 5 -13.16 21.57 1.57
N LEU A 6 -12.50 20.43 1.33
CA LEU A 6 -13.16 19.27 0.76
C LEU A 6 -14.19 18.68 1.71
N LYS A 7 -15.37 18.42 1.16
CA LYS A 7 -16.42 17.68 1.86
C LYS A 7 -16.38 16.22 1.41
N LYS A 8 -16.65 15.31 2.32
CA LYS A 8 -16.66 13.87 2.06
C LYS A 8 -17.65 13.48 0.94
N GLU A 9 -18.73 14.25 0.80
CA GLU A 9 -19.82 14.02 -0.16
C GLU A 9 -19.44 14.41 -1.60
N THR A 10 -18.53 15.38 -1.77
CA THR A 10 -18.13 15.88 -3.09
C THR A 10 -16.86 15.22 -3.63
N LEU A 11 -16.37 14.22 -2.93
CA LEU A 11 -15.07 13.62 -3.20
C LEU A 11 -15.20 12.50 -4.24
N GLU A 12 -14.64 12.72 -5.43
CA GLU A 12 -14.51 11.70 -6.46
C GLU A 12 -13.25 10.87 -6.21
N ARG A 13 -13.40 9.54 -6.21
CA ARG A 13 -12.31 8.59 -6.01
C ARG A 13 -12.00 7.86 -7.30
N LYS A 14 -10.73 7.87 -7.68
CA LYS A 14 -10.22 7.15 -8.84
C LYS A 14 -9.55 5.85 -8.43
N TRP A 15 -9.35 4.99 -9.40
CA TRP A 15 -8.65 3.71 -9.23
C TRP A 15 -7.35 3.75 -10.01
N TYR A 16 -6.26 3.36 -9.37
CA TYR A 16 -4.93 3.32 -9.96
C TYR A 16 -4.31 1.94 -9.85
N VAL A 17 -3.66 1.50 -10.92
CA VAL A 17 -2.86 0.27 -10.94
C VAL A 17 -1.38 0.63 -10.93
N ILE A 18 -0.64 -0.01 -10.04
CA ILE A 18 0.81 0.11 -9.92
C ILE A 18 1.41 -1.27 -10.20
N ASP A 19 2.33 -1.36 -11.15
CA ASP A 19 3.10 -2.57 -11.38
C ASP A 19 4.37 -2.55 -10.53
N ALA A 20 4.52 -3.55 -9.65
CA ALA A 20 5.67 -3.72 -8.76
C ALA A 20 6.80 -4.54 -9.39
N ALA A 21 6.61 -5.13 -10.59
CA ALA A 21 7.60 -5.98 -11.21
C ALA A 21 8.93 -5.23 -11.45
N GLY A 22 10.02 -5.79 -10.97
CA GLY A 22 11.35 -5.23 -11.13
C GLY A 22 11.61 -3.93 -10.36
N LYS A 23 10.68 -3.46 -9.55
CA LYS A 23 10.80 -2.21 -8.79
C LYS A 23 11.08 -2.46 -7.32
N PRO A 24 11.81 -1.55 -6.65
CA PRO A 24 12.06 -1.66 -5.22
C PRO A 24 10.75 -1.57 -4.42
N LEU A 25 10.49 -2.57 -3.59
CA LEU A 25 9.28 -2.66 -2.76
C LEU A 25 8.99 -1.38 -1.97
N GLY A 26 10.03 -0.76 -1.39
CA GLY A 26 9.87 0.46 -0.62
C GLY A 26 9.39 1.66 -1.46
N ARG A 27 9.91 1.83 -2.68
CA ARG A 27 9.48 2.92 -3.57
C ARG A 27 8.05 2.73 -4.06
N THR A 28 7.68 1.51 -4.43
CA THR A 28 6.29 1.16 -4.77
C THR A 28 5.35 1.47 -3.60
N ALA A 29 5.75 1.12 -2.38
CA ALA A 29 4.95 1.40 -1.19
C ALA A 29 4.79 2.90 -0.89
N VAL A 30 5.82 3.73 -1.15
CA VAL A 30 5.74 5.20 -1.00
C VAL A 30 4.70 5.81 -1.94
N VAL A 31 4.74 5.42 -3.22
CA VAL A 31 3.78 5.93 -4.21
C VAL A 31 2.36 5.49 -3.86
N ALA A 32 2.18 4.23 -3.52
CA ALA A 32 0.88 3.71 -3.07
C ALA A 32 0.35 4.46 -1.85
N ALA A 33 1.19 4.71 -0.84
CA ALA A 33 0.81 5.44 0.36
C ALA A 33 0.42 6.90 0.07
N ASN A 34 1.10 7.56 -0.86
CA ASN A 34 0.78 8.93 -1.29
C ASN A 34 -0.59 9.00 -1.99
N ILE A 35 -0.90 8.05 -2.86
CA ILE A 35 -2.20 7.96 -3.55
C ILE A 35 -3.32 7.63 -2.56
N LEU A 36 -3.11 6.64 -1.68
CA LEU A 36 -4.06 6.24 -0.65
C LEU A 36 -4.38 7.36 0.34
N ARG A 37 -3.41 8.23 0.61
CA ARG A 37 -3.60 9.42 1.44
C ARG A 37 -4.20 10.59 0.67
N GLY A 38 -4.10 10.59 -0.67
CA GLY A 38 -4.58 11.66 -1.53
C GLY A 38 -3.63 12.85 -1.66
N LYS A 39 -2.34 12.69 -1.31
CA LYS A 39 -1.34 13.77 -1.40
C LYS A 39 -1.06 14.26 -2.82
N HIS A 40 -1.41 13.49 -3.83
CA HIS A 40 -1.28 13.87 -5.24
C HIS A 40 -2.36 14.86 -5.70
N LYS A 41 -3.44 15.02 -4.93
CA LYS A 41 -4.55 15.92 -5.24
C LYS A 41 -4.23 17.36 -4.81
N VAL A 42 -4.63 18.33 -5.64
CA VAL A 42 -4.50 19.76 -5.34
C VAL A 42 -5.32 20.13 -4.09
N ASP A 43 -6.49 19.52 -3.94
CA ASP A 43 -7.43 19.79 -2.85
C ASP A 43 -7.18 18.96 -1.59
N PHE A 44 -5.95 18.44 -1.43
CA PHE A 44 -5.61 17.63 -0.26
C PHE A 44 -5.88 18.36 1.04
N THR A 45 -6.72 17.76 1.89
CA THR A 45 -7.05 18.27 3.21
C THR A 45 -6.71 17.21 4.28
N PRO A 46 -5.81 17.50 5.24
CA PRO A 46 -5.31 16.49 6.18
C PRO A 46 -6.35 15.86 7.11
N ASN A 47 -7.45 16.56 7.39
CA ASN A 47 -8.54 16.11 8.27
C ASN A 47 -9.64 15.33 7.54
N VAL A 48 -9.60 15.30 6.20
CA VAL A 48 -10.57 14.58 5.38
C VAL A 48 -9.88 13.42 4.67
N ASP A 49 -10.57 12.30 4.51
CA ASP A 49 -10.07 11.16 3.78
C ASP A 49 -10.20 11.37 2.28
N CYS A 50 -9.17 11.97 1.67
CA CYS A 50 -9.12 12.36 0.25
C CYS A 50 -8.56 11.28 -0.68
N GLY A 51 -8.11 10.15 -0.15
CA GLY A 51 -7.37 9.13 -0.90
C GLY A 51 -8.19 8.37 -1.93
N ASP A 52 -7.49 7.84 -2.92
CA ASP A 52 -8.01 7.03 -4.01
C ASP A 52 -7.78 5.54 -3.77
N TYR A 53 -8.30 4.69 -4.65
CA TYR A 53 -8.07 3.24 -4.63
C TYR A 53 -6.77 2.90 -5.34
N VAL A 54 -6.03 1.96 -4.78
CA VAL A 54 -4.76 1.49 -5.33
C VAL A 54 -4.78 -0.02 -5.47
N ILE A 55 -4.42 -0.48 -6.66
CA ILE A 55 -4.19 -1.89 -6.97
C ILE A 55 -2.70 -2.05 -7.25
N ILE A 56 -2.02 -2.94 -6.52
CA ILE A 56 -0.63 -3.29 -6.80
C ILE A 56 -0.61 -4.71 -7.36
N ILE A 57 -0.05 -4.87 -8.54
CA ILE A 57 0.11 -6.15 -9.23
C ILE A 57 1.57 -6.59 -9.21
N ASN A 58 1.82 -7.88 -9.48
CA ASN A 58 3.15 -8.50 -9.54
C ASN A 58 3.97 -8.31 -8.25
N THR A 59 3.34 -8.44 -7.08
CA THR A 59 4.03 -8.26 -5.79
C THR A 59 5.13 -9.31 -5.56
N ASP A 60 5.03 -10.48 -6.17
CA ASP A 60 6.03 -11.55 -6.15
C ASP A 60 7.34 -11.17 -6.84
N LYS A 61 7.27 -10.27 -7.85
CA LYS A 61 8.40 -9.79 -8.64
C LYS A 61 9.01 -8.48 -8.11
N ALA A 62 8.51 -7.98 -6.98
CA ALA A 62 9.07 -6.80 -6.31
C ALA A 62 10.47 -7.10 -5.75
N ILE A 63 11.39 -6.14 -5.88
CA ILE A 63 12.79 -6.31 -5.51
C ILE A 63 13.03 -5.76 -4.10
N LEU A 64 13.75 -6.55 -3.29
CA LEU A 64 14.37 -6.08 -2.05
C LEU A 64 15.86 -5.83 -2.31
N THR A 65 16.29 -4.58 -2.17
CA THR A 65 17.67 -4.16 -2.44
C THR A 65 18.67 -4.62 -1.36
N GLY A 66 19.94 -4.85 -1.76
CA GLY A 66 21.00 -5.26 -0.86
C GLY A 66 20.76 -6.64 -0.25
N LYS A 67 21.21 -6.85 0.99
CA LYS A 67 21.08 -8.13 1.71
C LYS A 67 19.78 -8.29 2.50
N LYS A 68 18.74 -7.52 2.15
CA LYS A 68 17.45 -7.53 2.89
C LYS A 68 16.73 -8.87 2.87
N LEU A 69 16.88 -9.65 1.80
CA LEU A 69 16.27 -10.99 1.72
C LEU A 69 16.72 -11.92 2.84
N GLU A 70 18.00 -11.79 3.25
CA GLU A 70 18.60 -12.63 4.29
C GLU A 70 18.51 -12.01 5.69
N GLN A 71 18.76 -10.71 5.78
CA GLN A 71 18.90 -10.01 7.06
C GLN A 71 17.58 -9.51 7.63
N LYS A 72 16.62 -9.09 6.76
CA LYS A 72 15.36 -8.54 7.24
C LYS A 72 14.45 -9.64 7.77
N SER A 73 13.89 -9.40 8.95
CA SER A 73 12.93 -10.30 9.58
C SER A 73 11.63 -9.57 9.90
N TYR A 74 10.52 -10.27 9.76
CA TYR A 74 9.20 -9.83 10.18
C TYR A 74 8.82 -10.53 11.46
N TYR A 75 8.43 -9.77 12.46
CA TYR A 75 8.06 -10.27 13.77
C TYR A 75 6.56 -10.20 13.99
N ARG A 76 6.02 -11.27 14.55
CA ARG A 76 4.61 -11.34 14.97
C ARG A 76 4.53 -11.98 16.33
N VAL A 77 3.76 -11.35 17.23
CA VAL A 77 3.49 -11.88 18.57
C VAL A 77 2.11 -12.52 18.58
N SER A 78 2.00 -13.73 19.15
CA SER A 78 0.72 -14.44 19.28
C SER A 78 -0.14 -13.95 20.47
N GLY A 79 0.41 -13.06 21.32
CA GLY A 79 -0.24 -12.62 22.57
C GLY A 79 0.04 -13.53 23.77
N TRP A 80 0.75 -14.63 23.59
CA TRP A 80 1.15 -15.57 24.64
C TRP A 80 2.61 -15.36 25.06
N ILE A 81 2.98 -15.72 26.28
CA ILE A 81 4.36 -15.64 26.75
C ILE A 81 5.24 -16.56 25.88
N GLY A 82 6.35 -16.02 25.35
CA GLY A 82 7.23 -16.73 24.42
C GLY A 82 6.66 -16.92 23.01
N GLY A 83 5.53 -16.29 22.67
CA GLY A 83 4.85 -16.42 21.38
C GLY A 83 5.38 -15.52 20.26
N LEU A 84 6.63 -15.06 20.32
CA LEU A 84 7.28 -14.31 19.24
C LEU A 84 7.58 -15.25 18.07
N LYS A 85 7.03 -14.91 16.89
CA LYS A 85 7.31 -15.60 15.62
C LYS A 85 8.13 -14.71 14.72
N GLU A 86 9.25 -15.20 14.25
CA GLU A 86 10.12 -14.55 13.28
C GLU A 86 9.96 -15.20 11.90
N THR A 87 9.83 -14.39 10.87
CA THR A 87 9.81 -14.85 9.47
C THR A 87 10.81 -14.05 8.67
N LYS A 88 11.78 -14.71 8.05
CA LYS A 88 12.76 -14.05 7.16
C LYS A 88 12.08 -13.45 5.93
N ALA A 89 12.62 -12.33 5.44
CA ALA A 89 12.07 -11.64 4.28
C ALA A 89 12.00 -12.55 3.04
N ARG A 90 12.97 -13.42 2.82
CA ARG A 90 12.97 -14.39 1.74
C ARG A 90 11.72 -15.27 1.77
N ILE A 91 11.42 -15.88 2.91
CA ILE A 91 10.24 -16.74 3.09
C ILE A 91 8.94 -15.93 2.94
N MET A 92 8.94 -14.69 3.42
CA MET A 92 7.78 -13.80 3.29
C MET A 92 7.50 -13.46 1.83
N MET A 93 8.51 -13.13 1.03
CA MET A 93 8.36 -12.83 -0.39
C MET A 93 7.94 -14.05 -1.21
N GLU A 94 8.41 -15.24 -0.87
CA GLU A 94 8.04 -16.48 -1.54
C GLU A 94 6.57 -16.87 -1.27
N LYS A 95 6.15 -16.85 0.00
CA LYS A 95 4.83 -17.34 0.43
C LYS A 95 3.75 -16.27 0.40
N ARG A 96 4.06 -15.06 0.85
CA ARG A 96 3.11 -13.97 1.10
C ARG A 96 3.70 -12.61 0.74
N SER A 97 4.07 -12.43 -0.53
CA SER A 97 4.59 -11.17 -1.06
C SER A 97 3.58 -10.01 -0.90
N ASP A 98 2.30 -10.31 -1.06
CA ASP A 98 1.19 -9.41 -0.80
C ASP A 98 1.25 -8.81 0.61
N TYR A 99 1.42 -9.66 1.61
CA TYR A 99 1.50 -9.22 3.01
C TYR A 99 2.77 -8.39 3.29
N ALA A 100 3.89 -8.70 2.65
CA ALA A 100 5.10 -7.89 2.77
C ALA A 100 4.89 -6.46 2.25
N VAL A 101 4.20 -6.30 1.11
CA VAL A 101 3.83 -5.00 0.55
C VAL A 101 2.81 -4.29 1.43
N GLU A 102 1.81 -5.01 1.94
CA GLU A 102 0.81 -4.46 2.87
C GLU A 102 1.46 -3.85 4.10
N LEU A 103 2.39 -4.57 4.74
CA LEU A 103 3.11 -4.07 5.91
C LEU A 103 3.95 -2.83 5.59
N ALA A 104 4.58 -2.79 4.41
CA ALA A 104 5.34 -1.62 3.98
C ALA A 104 4.46 -0.39 3.80
N VAL A 105 3.32 -0.51 3.12
CA VAL A 105 2.35 0.58 2.93
C VAL A 105 1.75 1.02 4.27
N LYS A 106 1.35 0.07 5.11
CA LYS A 106 0.79 0.33 6.44
C LYS A 106 1.75 1.11 7.33
N GLY A 107 3.05 0.81 7.26
CA GLY A 107 4.08 1.54 7.99
C GLY A 107 4.26 2.99 7.51
N MET A 108 3.89 3.30 6.27
CA MET A 108 4.01 4.63 5.65
C MET A 108 2.73 5.48 5.79
N LEU A 109 1.62 4.87 6.14
CA LEU A 109 0.36 5.57 6.41
C LEU A 109 0.29 6.07 7.85
N PRO A 110 -0.46 7.14 8.12
CA PRO A 110 -0.67 7.63 9.47
C PRO A 110 -1.37 6.58 10.34
N LYS A 111 -0.97 6.48 11.61
CA LYS A 111 -1.51 5.52 12.59
C LYS A 111 -2.78 6.05 13.28
N ASN A 112 -3.76 6.44 12.49
CA ASN A 112 -5.05 6.97 12.94
C ASN A 112 -6.22 6.29 12.20
N THR A 113 -7.44 6.76 12.46
CA THR A 113 -8.65 6.25 11.79
C THR A 113 -8.60 6.47 10.28
N LEU A 114 -8.08 7.60 9.80
CA LEU A 114 -7.92 7.89 8.37
C LEU A 114 -6.95 6.90 7.70
N GLY A 115 -5.85 6.55 8.36
CA GLY A 115 -4.92 5.55 7.87
C GLY A 115 -5.53 4.14 7.81
N LYS A 116 -6.39 3.78 8.75
CA LYS A 116 -7.14 2.51 8.70
C LYS A 116 -8.11 2.49 7.52
N HIS A 117 -8.84 3.58 7.27
CA HIS A 117 -9.69 3.69 6.09
C HIS A 117 -8.91 3.68 4.78
N ALA A 118 -7.72 4.31 4.74
CA ALA A 118 -6.84 4.23 3.58
C ALA A 118 -6.42 2.79 3.25
N MET A 119 -6.10 1.99 4.27
CA MET A 119 -5.73 0.58 4.07
C MET A 119 -6.85 -0.27 3.45
N THR A 120 -8.11 0.03 3.68
CA THR A 120 -9.23 -0.71 3.05
C THR A 120 -9.33 -0.50 1.54
N ARG A 121 -8.70 0.54 1.01
CA ARG A 121 -8.65 0.86 -0.43
C ARG A 121 -7.41 0.30 -1.15
N LEU A 122 -6.56 -0.42 -0.43
CA LEU A 122 -5.39 -1.08 -1.00
C LEU A 122 -5.75 -2.52 -1.39
N HIS A 123 -5.54 -2.84 -2.66
CA HIS A 123 -5.72 -4.19 -3.21
C HIS A 123 -4.39 -4.70 -3.73
N LEU A 124 -4.02 -5.92 -3.34
CA LEU A 124 -2.71 -6.52 -3.62
C LEU A 124 -2.89 -7.85 -4.34
N TYR A 125 -2.14 -8.01 -5.43
CA TYR A 125 -2.16 -9.22 -6.25
C TYR A 125 -0.73 -9.71 -6.49
N LYS A 126 -0.52 -11.00 -6.33
CA LYS A 126 0.78 -11.63 -6.60
C LYS A 126 1.10 -11.64 -8.09
N GLY A 127 0.10 -11.97 -8.91
CA GLY A 127 0.22 -12.00 -10.36
C GLY A 127 -0.12 -10.68 -11.03
N ALA A 128 -0.18 -10.73 -12.37
CA ALA A 128 -0.55 -9.58 -13.20
C ALA A 128 -2.07 -9.34 -13.28
N GLU A 129 -2.88 -10.35 -12.95
CA GLU A 129 -4.33 -10.29 -13.07
C GLU A 129 -4.98 -9.74 -11.80
N HIS A 130 -6.00 -8.90 -11.97
CA HIS A 130 -6.80 -8.34 -10.89
C HIS A 130 -8.31 -8.36 -11.24
N ASN A 131 -9.17 -8.42 -10.23
CA ASN A 131 -10.62 -8.55 -10.41
C ASN A 131 -11.36 -7.19 -10.54
N HIS A 132 -10.65 -6.09 -10.75
CA HIS A 132 -11.20 -4.73 -10.74
C HIS A 132 -11.28 -4.09 -12.13
N ALA A 133 -11.55 -4.89 -13.18
CA ALA A 133 -11.67 -4.38 -14.55
C ALA A 133 -12.88 -3.42 -14.72
N ALA A 134 -13.97 -3.69 -14.00
CA ALA A 134 -15.19 -2.88 -14.05
C ALA A 134 -14.98 -1.43 -13.58
N GLN A 135 -14.01 -1.20 -12.68
CA GLN A 135 -13.67 0.12 -12.15
C GLN A 135 -12.79 0.95 -13.09
N LYS A 136 -12.36 0.38 -14.23
CA LYS A 136 -11.50 1.04 -15.24
C LYS A 136 -10.28 1.74 -14.60
N PRO A 137 -9.40 0.99 -13.91
CA PRO A 137 -8.28 1.59 -13.21
C PRO A 137 -7.27 2.20 -14.19
N GLU A 138 -6.74 3.37 -13.85
CA GLU A 138 -5.71 4.06 -14.61
C GLU A 138 -4.31 3.53 -14.22
N ALA A 139 -3.43 3.30 -15.19
CA ALA A 139 -2.06 2.88 -14.91
C ALA A 139 -1.25 4.05 -14.33
N TRP A 140 -0.60 3.81 -13.18
CA TRP A 140 0.32 4.77 -12.56
C TRP A 140 1.76 4.36 -12.85
N THR A 141 2.51 5.21 -13.51
CA THR A 141 3.97 5.00 -13.74
C THR A 141 4.76 5.45 -12.52
N LEU A 142 5.70 4.58 -12.11
CA LEU A 142 6.64 4.81 -11.01
C LEU A 142 7.90 5.52 -11.49
#